data_270301a3119aa971b50df7723bf2d999
#
_entry.id   270301a3119aa971b50df7723bf2d999
#
_cell.length_a   1.000
_cell.length_b   1.000
_cell.length_c   1.000
_cell.angle_alpha   90.00
_cell.angle_beta   90.00
_cell.angle_gamma   90.00
#
_symmetry.space_group_name_H-M   'P 1'
#
loop_
_entity.id
_entity.type
_entity.pdbx_description
1 polymer ?
#
loop_
_entity_poly.entity_id
_entity_poly.type
_entity_poly.pdbx_seq_one_letter_code
_entity_poly.pdbx_strand_id
1 'polypeptide(L)'
;MSDKQDIATRPSSDVRQKEPDAGRGAGVVLRPPADVFENADGITLNLDMPGVSKERLSVQTDKNSLTIEGDVQIAMPEGMEALYAEVHSTHYRRSFTLSGELEPEKAEANLKDGVLTLRIPKRSELRPRRIEVRAV
;
A
#
# COMPACT_ATOMS: atom_id res chain seq x y z
N MET A 1 -9.10 -3.11 -25.31
CA MET A 1 -9.05 -3.28 -24.41
C MET A 1 -8.29 -2.46 -23.56
N SER A 2 -7.81 -2.09 -23.33
CA SER A 2 -6.85 -1.73 -22.50
C SER A 2 -6.63 -0.31 -22.23
N ASP A 3 -7.19 0.56 -22.98
CA ASP A 3 -6.85 1.94 -22.83
C ASP A 3 -7.28 2.51 -21.53
N LYS A 4 -8.49 2.23 -21.08
CA LYS A 4 -8.89 2.78 -19.83
C LYS A 4 -8.23 2.07 -18.69
N GLN A 5 -7.90 0.81 -18.88
CA GLN A 5 -7.13 0.18 -17.88
C GLN A 5 -5.80 0.80 -17.71
N ASP A 6 -5.18 1.18 -18.79
CA ASP A 6 -3.89 1.78 -18.70
C ASP A 6 -3.94 3.10 -17.97
N ILE A 7 -5.00 3.86 -18.17
CA ILE A 7 -5.11 5.11 -17.46
C ILE A 7 -5.30 4.89 -15.98
N ALA A 8 -6.14 3.93 -15.61
CA ALA A 8 -6.48 3.72 -14.21
C ALA A 8 -5.39 3.01 -13.44
N THR A 9 -4.67 2.11 -14.10
CA THR A 9 -3.73 1.25 -13.38
C THR A 9 -2.28 1.56 -13.69
N ARG A 10 -2.02 2.48 -14.60
CA ARG A 10 -0.65 2.79 -14.94
C ARG A 10 0.06 3.35 -13.71
N PRO A 11 1.26 2.86 -13.43
CA PRO A 11 1.98 3.34 -12.27
C PRO A 11 2.27 4.83 -12.39
N SER A 12 2.17 5.50 -11.27
CA SER A 12 2.50 6.90 -11.21
C SER A 12 4.00 7.06 -11.33
N SER A 13 4.43 8.17 -11.92
CA SER A 13 5.85 8.48 -11.93
C SER A 13 6.36 8.80 -10.54
N ASP A 14 5.46 9.04 -9.59
CA ASP A 14 5.82 9.35 -8.22
C ASP A 14 6.08 8.11 -7.39
N VAL A 15 5.76 6.93 -7.90
CA VAL A 15 5.91 5.70 -7.15
C VAL A 15 6.55 4.64 -8.02
N ARG A 16 7.53 3.97 -7.49
CA ARG A 16 8.14 2.84 -8.16
C ARG A 16 8.05 1.62 -7.27
N GLN A 17 7.72 0.50 -7.87
CA GLN A 17 7.60 -0.73 -7.12
C GLN A 17 8.95 -1.40 -7.02
N LYS A 18 9.26 -1.85 -5.82
CA LYS A 18 10.51 -2.55 -5.59
C LYS A 18 10.29 -4.03 -5.74
N GLU A 19 11.37 -4.71 -6.07
CA GLU A 19 11.33 -6.16 -6.11
C GLU A 19 11.12 -6.71 -4.71
N PRO A 20 10.33 -7.75 -4.58
CA PRO A 20 10.14 -8.32 -3.25
C PRO A 20 11.40 -9.03 -2.79
N ASP A 21 11.61 -8.99 -1.50
CA ASP A 21 12.70 -9.74 -0.91
C ASP A 21 12.42 -11.22 -1.04
N ALA A 22 13.48 -11.99 -1.15
CA ALA A 22 13.33 -13.42 -1.10
C ALA A 22 12.73 -13.80 0.24
N GLY A 23 11.80 -14.72 0.21
CA GLY A 23 11.13 -15.12 1.42
C GLY A 23 12.07 -15.68 2.46
N ARG A 24 11.80 -15.36 3.69
CA ARG A 24 12.57 -15.85 4.79
C ARG A 24 11.64 -16.35 5.84
N GLY A 25 12.02 -17.37 6.51
CA GLY A 25 11.23 -17.90 7.58
C GLY A 25 10.08 -18.73 7.09
N ALA A 26 9.24 -19.10 8.01
CA ALA A 26 8.13 -19.99 7.73
C ALA A 26 6.98 -19.22 7.10
N GLY A 27 6.22 -19.90 6.27
CA GLY A 27 5.02 -19.35 5.71
C GLY A 27 5.22 -18.83 4.31
N VAL A 28 4.14 -18.37 3.75
CA VAL A 28 4.10 -17.89 2.39
C VAL A 28 4.20 -16.37 2.40
N VAL A 29 5.09 -15.85 1.56
CA VAL A 29 5.22 -14.41 1.40
C VAL A 29 4.56 -14.05 0.08
N LEU A 30 3.58 -13.17 0.15
CA LEU A 30 2.83 -12.75 -1.02
C LEU A 30 3.01 -11.26 -1.24
N ARG A 31 2.94 -10.89 -2.49
CA ARG A 31 2.97 -9.50 -2.89
C ARG A 31 1.55 -9.09 -3.20
N PRO A 32 0.94 -8.25 -2.35
CA PRO A 32 -0.46 -7.92 -2.57
C PRO A 32 -0.62 -7.07 -3.83
N PRO A 33 -1.70 -7.30 -4.58
CA PRO A 33 -1.97 -6.43 -5.73
C PRO A 33 -2.18 -5.00 -5.27
N ALA A 34 -1.71 -4.08 -6.07
CA ALA A 34 -1.80 -2.66 -5.73
C ALA A 34 -2.23 -1.86 -6.93
N ASP A 35 -3.16 -0.94 -6.69
CA ASP A 35 -3.55 0.06 -7.68
C ASP A 35 -3.05 1.40 -7.20
N VAL A 36 -2.51 2.20 -8.10
CA VAL A 36 -1.97 3.50 -7.79
C VAL A 36 -2.69 4.54 -8.61
N PHE A 37 -3.26 5.54 -7.93
CA PHE A 37 -3.96 6.63 -8.59
C PHE A 37 -3.28 7.94 -8.22
N GLU A 38 -3.09 8.78 -9.19
CA GLU A 38 -2.46 10.07 -8.97
C GLU A 38 -3.40 11.19 -9.36
N ASN A 39 -3.45 12.22 -8.54
CA ASN A 39 -4.17 13.44 -8.89
C ASN A 39 -3.33 14.65 -8.47
N ALA A 40 -3.91 15.83 -8.58
CA ALA A 40 -3.18 17.04 -8.29
C ALA A 40 -2.79 17.17 -6.82
N ASP A 41 -3.49 16.50 -5.94
CA ASP A 41 -3.24 16.62 -4.50
C ASP A 41 -2.27 15.58 -3.98
N GLY A 42 -2.09 14.48 -4.68
CA GLY A 42 -1.20 13.43 -4.22
C GLY A 42 -1.51 12.11 -4.88
N ILE A 43 -1.14 11.03 -4.21
CA ILE A 43 -1.40 9.70 -4.73
C ILE A 43 -2.25 8.91 -3.74
N THR A 44 -2.94 7.93 -4.28
CA THR A 44 -3.71 6.97 -3.49
C THR A 44 -3.31 5.58 -3.93
N LEU A 45 -2.97 4.75 -2.94
CA LEU A 45 -2.64 3.35 -3.18
C LEU A 45 -3.72 2.48 -2.57
N ASN A 46 -4.19 1.52 -3.34
CA ASN A 46 -5.13 0.51 -2.82
C ASN A 46 -4.47 -0.84 -2.93
N LEU A 47 -4.35 -1.52 -1.80
CA LEU A 47 -3.75 -2.84 -1.75
C LEU A 47 -4.76 -3.85 -1.23
N ASP A 48 -4.84 -4.99 -1.91
CA ASP A 48 -5.71 -6.07 -1.47
C ASP A 48 -4.92 -6.97 -0.52
N MET A 49 -5.31 -6.96 0.73
CA MET A 49 -4.65 -7.75 1.76
C MET A 49 -5.71 -8.50 2.57
N PRO A 50 -6.40 -9.43 1.93
CA PRO A 50 -7.51 -10.10 2.62
C PRO A 50 -7.02 -10.86 3.84
N GLY A 51 -7.78 -10.78 4.90
CA GLY A 51 -7.48 -11.48 6.13
C GLY A 51 -6.57 -10.75 7.08
N VAL A 52 -6.00 -9.62 6.67
CA VAL A 52 -5.09 -8.87 7.55
C VAL A 52 -5.92 -7.96 8.43
N SER A 53 -5.66 -8.00 9.73
CA SER A 53 -6.30 -7.09 10.67
C SER A 53 -5.42 -5.89 10.89
N LYS A 54 -6.01 -4.83 11.42
CA LYS A 54 -5.28 -3.61 11.68
C LYS A 54 -4.09 -3.86 12.61
N GLU A 55 -4.25 -4.76 13.57
CA GLU A 55 -3.20 -5.03 14.53
C GLU A 55 -2.02 -5.75 13.91
N ARG A 56 -2.21 -6.38 12.78
CA ARG A 56 -1.16 -7.12 12.11
C ARG A 56 -0.66 -6.43 10.87
N LEU A 57 -1.03 -5.18 10.69
CA LEU A 57 -0.64 -4.38 9.54
C LEU A 57 0.39 -3.36 9.96
N SER A 58 1.44 -3.23 9.18
CA SER A 58 2.49 -2.26 9.41
C SER A 58 2.73 -1.47 8.14
N VAL A 59 2.74 -0.17 8.26
CA VAL A 59 3.05 0.74 7.16
C VAL A 59 4.16 1.65 7.65
N GLN A 60 5.30 1.59 6.98
CA GLN A 60 6.47 2.33 7.41
C GLN A 60 7.06 3.11 6.26
N THR A 61 7.57 4.28 6.57
CA THR A 61 8.30 5.08 5.59
C THR A 61 9.71 5.34 6.10
N ASP A 62 10.65 5.37 5.18
CA ASP A 62 12.03 5.70 5.49
C ASP A 62 12.55 6.50 4.32
N LYS A 63 12.65 7.81 4.51
CA LYS A 63 13.00 8.72 3.44
C LYS A 63 11.99 8.58 2.32
N ASN A 64 12.40 8.06 1.17
CA ASN A 64 11.50 7.92 0.03
C ASN A 64 11.02 6.49 -0.15
N SER A 65 11.21 5.65 0.85
CA SER A 65 10.76 4.26 0.79
C SER A 65 9.49 4.08 1.59
N LEU A 66 8.59 3.30 1.05
CA LEU A 66 7.34 2.93 1.72
C LEU A 66 7.27 1.42 1.75
N THR A 67 7.12 0.84 2.93
CA THR A 67 7.01 -0.60 3.09
C THR A 67 5.72 -0.94 3.80
N ILE A 68 4.96 -1.84 3.21
CA ILE A 68 3.69 -2.28 3.76
C ILE A 68 3.79 -3.77 4.01
N GLU A 69 3.48 -4.19 5.24
CA GLU A 69 3.54 -5.59 5.62
C GLU A 69 2.31 -5.95 6.42
N GLY A 70 1.85 -7.17 6.24
CA GLY A 70 0.74 -7.65 7.02
C GLY A 70 0.78 -9.15 7.14
N ASP A 71 0.35 -9.64 8.29
CA ASP A 71 0.31 -11.07 8.56
C ASP A 71 -1.12 -11.55 8.67
N VAL A 72 -1.38 -12.70 8.11
CA VAL A 72 -2.64 -13.38 8.26
C VAL A 72 -2.39 -14.65 9.05
N GLN A 73 -3.09 -14.78 10.15
CA GLN A 73 -3.08 -16.03 10.90
C GLN A 73 -4.48 -16.57 10.90
N ILE A 74 -4.62 -17.74 10.34
CA ILE A 74 -5.92 -18.38 10.28
C ILE A 74 -5.96 -19.41 11.39
N ALA A 75 -6.95 -19.28 12.25
CA ALA A 75 -7.10 -20.23 13.35
C ALA A 75 -7.39 -21.60 12.77
N MET A 76 -6.63 -22.58 13.24
CA MET A 76 -6.84 -23.95 12.79
C MET A 76 -8.07 -24.53 13.50
N PRO A 77 -8.95 -25.18 12.74
CA PRO A 77 -10.04 -25.86 13.41
C PRO A 77 -9.50 -26.91 14.37
N GLU A 78 -10.28 -27.15 15.39
CA GLU A 78 -9.91 -28.13 16.38
C GLU A 78 -9.76 -29.48 15.71
N GLY A 79 -8.70 -30.20 16.03
CA GLY A 79 -8.45 -31.50 15.44
C GLY A 79 -7.63 -31.50 14.19
N MET A 80 -7.26 -30.34 13.69
CA MET A 80 -6.38 -30.29 12.51
C MET A 80 -4.97 -30.69 12.90
N GLU A 81 -4.33 -31.36 11.98
CA GLU A 81 -2.99 -31.84 12.25
C GLU A 81 -1.96 -30.77 11.97
N ALA A 82 -0.81 -30.93 12.62
CA ALA A 82 0.24 -29.92 12.50
C ALA A 82 0.75 -29.76 11.08
N LEU A 83 0.57 -30.76 10.24
CA LEU A 83 1.05 -30.62 8.88
C LEU A 83 0.31 -29.54 8.09
N TYR A 84 -0.85 -29.13 8.56
CA TYR A 84 -1.58 -28.04 7.90
C TYR A 84 -1.18 -26.67 8.42
N ALA A 85 -0.37 -26.61 9.46
CA ALA A 85 -0.08 -25.33 10.09
C ALA A 85 0.68 -24.40 9.16
N GLU A 86 1.52 -24.96 8.30
CA GLU A 86 2.36 -24.12 7.46
C GLU A 86 1.58 -23.37 6.40
N VAL A 87 0.47 -23.94 5.96
CA VAL A 87 -0.30 -23.28 4.92
C VAL A 87 -1.27 -22.25 5.48
N HIS A 88 -1.28 -22.06 6.80
CA HIS A 88 -2.19 -21.11 7.42
C HIS A 88 -1.50 -19.83 7.84
N SER A 89 -0.25 -19.67 7.44
CA SER A 89 0.50 -18.47 7.75
C SER A 89 0.84 -17.78 6.44
N THR A 90 0.37 -16.56 6.28
CA THR A 90 0.62 -15.77 5.08
C THR A 90 1.14 -14.41 5.48
N HIS A 91 2.20 -14.00 4.82
CA HIS A 91 2.80 -12.70 5.06
C HIS A 91 2.73 -11.89 3.76
N TYR A 92 2.08 -10.75 3.83
CA TYR A 92 2.05 -9.83 2.70
C TYR A 92 3.15 -8.80 2.88
N ARG A 93 3.83 -8.50 1.79
CA ARG A 93 4.86 -7.47 1.83
C ARG A 93 4.93 -6.77 0.49
N ARG A 94 4.99 -5.46 0.54
CA ARG A 94 5.13 -4.67 -0.66
C ARG A 94 5.89 -3.40 -0.34
N SER A 95 6.81 -3.02 -1.23
CA SER A 95 7.62 -1.83 -1.04
C SER A 95 7.53 -0.95 -2.27
N PHE A 96 7.57 0.35 -2.04
CA PHE A 96 7.53 1.34 -3.10
C PHE A 96 8.61 2.37 -2.85
N THR A 97 9.10 2.96 -3.93
CA THR A 97 9.95 4.14 -3.84
C THR A 97 9.11 5.34 -4.24
N LEU A 98 9.06 6.32 -3.36
CA LEU A 98 8.20 7.48 -3.53
C LEU A 98 9.00 8.64 -4.11
N SER A 99 8.32 9.45 -4.89
CA SER A 99 8.92 10.68 -5.40
C SER A 99 9.16 11.66 -4.25
N GLY A 100 10.18 12.48 -4.38
CA GLY A 100 10.43 13.52 -3.40
C GLY A 100 9.37 14.60 -3.35
N GLU A 101 8.43 14.60 -4.33
CA GLU A 101 7.34 15.55 -4.31
C GLU A 101 6.24 15.16 -3.34
N LEU A 102 6.29 13.95 -2.83
CA LEU A 102 5.29 13.46 -1.90
C LEU A 102 5.72 13.69 -0.47
N GLU A 103 4.73 13.77 0.40
CA GLU A 103 4.96 14.04 1.81
C GLU A 103 4.48 12.85 2.62
N PRO A 104 5.30 11.80 2.76
CA PRO A 104 4.85 10.59 3.45
C PRO A 104 4.50 10.83 4.92
N GLU A 105 5.06 11.86 5.52
CA GLU A 105 4.77 12.15 6.92
C GLU A 105 3.31 12.51 7.15
N LYS A 106 2.62 12.92 6.09
CA LYS A 106 1.21 13.27 6.18
C LYS A 106 0.31 12.24 5.55
N ALA A 107 0.82 11.04 5.36
CA ALA A 107 0.04 9.97 4.78
C ALA A 107 -1.06 9.52 5.72
N GLU A 108 -2.17 9.09 5.14
CA GLU A 108 -3.30 8.55 5.87
C GLU A 108 -3.61 7.17 5.36
N ALA A 109 -3.95 6.27 6.26
CA ALA A 109 -4.20 4.89 5.92
C ALA A 109 -5.50 4.41 6.51
N ASN A 110 -6.25 3.65 5.71
CA ASN A 110 -7.48 3.02 6.14
C ASN A 110 -7.46 1.57 5.72
N LEU A 111 -7.91 0.70 6.60
CA LEU A 111 -8.07 -0.71 6.26
C LEU A 111 -9.54 -1.05 6.41
N LYS A 112 -10.14 -1.53 5.33
CA LYS A 112 -11.55 -1.90 5.35
C LYS A 112 -11.74 -3.12 4.46
N ASP A 113 -12.31 -4.17 5.05
CA ASP A 113 -12.66 -5.39 4.31
C ASP A 113 -11.47 -5.94 3.53
N GLY A 114 -10.29 -5.92 4.15
CA GLY A 114 -9.10 -6.45 3.52
C GLY A 114 -8.47 -5.55 2.49
N VAL A 115 -8.96 -4.33 2.32
CA VAL A 115 -8.38 -3.39 1.38
C VAL A 115 -7.75 -2.25 2.17
N LEU A 116 -6.47 -2.07 1.96
CA LEU A 116 -5.73 -0.95 2.54
C LEU A 116 -5.73 0.19 1.55
N THR A 117 -6.24 1.34 1.99
CA THR A 117 -6.19 2.56 1.19
C THR A 117 -5.21 3.50 1.86
N LEU A 118 -4.21 3.91 1.10
CA LEU A 118 -3.16 4.75 1.61
C LEU A 118 -3.10 6.00 0.75
N ARG A 119 -3.24 7.17 1.37
CA ARG A 119 -3.19 8.45 0.67
C ARG A 119 -1.96 9.20 1.10
N ILE A 120 -1.18 9.63 0.14
CA ILE A 120 0.04 10.37 0.39
C ILE A 120 -0.04 11.69 -0.37
N PRO A 121 -0.10 12.81 0.33
CA PRO A 121 -0.23 14.09 -0.36
C PRO A 121 1.07 14.57 -0.97
N LYS A 122 0.98 15.40 -1.96
CA LYS A 122 2.12 16.12 -2.46
C LYS A 122 2.45 17.24 -1.47
N ARG A 123 3.69 17.69 -1.50
CA ARG A 123 4.09 18.82 -0.69
C ARG A 123 3.17 19.99 -0.96
N SER A 124 2.85 20.74 0.07
CA SER A 124 1.85 21.78 -0.06
C SER A 124 2.21 22.80 -1.13
N GLU A 125 3.48 23.08 -1.30
CA GLU A 125 3.90 24.06 -2.30
C GLU A 125 3.74 23.54 -3.72
N LEU A 126 3.49 22.24 -3.89
CA LEU A 126 3.30 21.65 -5.21
C LEU A 126 1.86 21.35 -5.52
N ARG A 127 0.97 21.61 -4.59
CA ARG A 127 -0.46 21.39 -4.82
C ARG A 127 -1.12 22.65 -5.37
N PRO A 128 -2.20 22.49 -6.13
CA PRO A 128 -2.90 23.66 -6.62
C PRO A 128 -3.36 24.54 -5.46
N ARG A 129 -3.26 25.83 -5.64
CA ARG A 129 -3.62 26.79 -4.63
C ARG A 129 -4.62 27.76 -5.19
N ARG A 130 -5.56 28.14 -4.36
CA ARG A 130 -6.53 29.13 -4.74
C ARG A 130 -5.95 30.51 -4.45
N ILE A 131 -5.99 31.38 -5.43
CA ILE A 131 -5.49 32.72 -5.27
C ILE A 131 -6.68 33.62 -4.96
N GLU A 132 -6.57 34.31 -3.85
CA GLU A 132 -7.61 35.23 -3.46
C GLU A 132 -7.48 36.51 -4.26
N VAL A 133 -8.60 36.94 -4.86
CA VAL A 133 -8.59 38.14 -5.66
C VAL A 133 -9.21 39.25 -4.84
N ARG A 134 -8.53 40.38 -4.76
CA ARG A 134 -9.06 41.55 -4.06
C ARG A 134 -9.46 42.59 -5.06
N ALA A 135 -10.61 43.20 -4.79
CA ALA A 135 -11.03 44.35 -5.57
C ALA A 135 -10.33 45.58 -5.05
N VAL A 136 -9.80 46.39 -5.96
CA VAL A 136 -9.03 47.57 -5.57
C VAL A 136 -9.88 48.80 -5.76
#